data_a6d1068f79ded724d1f32a26082747a5
#
_entry.id   a6d1068f79ded724d1f32a26082747a5
#
_cell.length_a   1.000
_cell.length_b   1.000
_cell.length_c   1.000
_cell.angle_alpha   90.00
_cell.angle_beta   90.00
_cell.angle_gamma   90.00
#
_symmetry.space_group_name_H-M   'P 1'
#
loop_
_entity.id
_entity.type
_entity.pdbx_description
1 polymer ?
#
loop_
_entity_poly.entity_id
_entity_poly.type
_entity_poly.pdbx_seq_one_letter_code
_entity_poly.pdbx_strand_id
1 'polypeptide(L)'
;LRWLAGEDSHLSNDENHPNTQNRLENIRQIESIISSNYHFQYPYLDDLSLNTKMSVSELKKKSMEEEEEEMVFLPTLPVFMEKEQEEKGGATRGTAYHRVLQFLPFERAMSRQELNAFPAKLAAEGRMDAEAAALVRGSDLAKLTASSLGKRMQRAAAAGKLYREKQFVIGVPAREMGEWDSDERILIQGIIDAFFEEDGKLVLVDYKTDYVENSDILIRRYEAQVRYYTRALEQMTGKRVAERYLYSFRFGAIEV
;
A
#
# COMPACT_ATOMS: atom_id res chain seq x y z
N LEU A 1 28.96 -48.82 -12.86
CA LEU A 1 29.45 -49.68 -11.77
C LEU A 1 30.54 -50.67 -12.23
N ARG A 2 31.59 -50.20 -13.00
CA ARG A 2 32.70 -51.08 -13.43
C ARG A 2 33.96 -50.26 -13.74
N TRP A 3 34.28 -49.27 -12.89
CA TRP A 3 35.45 -48.40 -13.06
C TRP A 3 36.21 -48.14 -11.75
N LEU A 4 36.08 -48.99 -10.74
CA LEU A 4 36.86 -48.90 -9.49
C LEU A 4 37.51 -50.24 -9.14
N ALA A 5 38.20 -50.85 -10.10
CA ALA A 5 39.09 -51.96 -9.83
C ALA A 5 40.24 -51.90 -10.84
N GLY A 6 41.31 -51.20 -10.49
CA GLY A 6 42.49 -51.05 -11.29
C GLY A 6 43.67 -50.57 -10.42
N GLU A 7 44.42 -51.55 -9.97
CA GLU A 7 45.87 -51.50 -9.67
C GLU A 7 46.32 -50.81 -8.36
N ASP A 8 46.55 -51.68 -7.40
CA ASP A 8 47.53 -51.47 -6.31
C ASP A 8 48.90 -51.12 -6.87
N SER A 9 49.23 -49.83 -6.91
CA SER A 9 50.62 -49.39 -7.03
C SER A 9 51.09 -48.95 -5.65
N HIS A 10 52.15 -49.61 -5.18
CA HIS A 10 52.89 -49.32 -3.97
C HIS A 10 53.14 -47.83 -3.75
N LEU A 11 52.28 -47.19 -2.97
CA LEU A 11 52.54 -45.87 -2.38
C LEU A 11 53.37 -46.13 -1.12
N SER A 12 54.70 -45.97 -1.23
CA SER A 12 55.57 -45.83 -0.07
C SER A 12 55.03 -44.65 0.77
N ASN A 13 54.65 -44.95 2.00
CA ASN A 13 54.27 -43.93 3.03
C ASN A 13 55.57 -43.19 3.45
N ASP A 14 56.01 -42.26 2.64
CA ASP A 14 57.11 -41.36 3.00
C ASP A 14 56.40 -40.03 3.48
N GLU A 15 56.05 -40.00 4.77
CA GLU A 15 55.41 -38.87 5.44
C GLU A 15 56.29 -37.60 5.43
N ASN A 16 57.54 -37.69 5.07
CA ASN A 16 58.54 -36.61 5.05
C ASN A 16 58.84 -36.03 3.65
N HIS A 17 58.12 -36.44 2.63
CA HIS A 17 58.29 -35.83 1.31
C HIS A 17 57.71 -34.43 1.25
N PRO A 18 58.44 -33.38 0.81
CA PRO A 18 57.93 -31.98 0.78
C PRO A 18 56.63 -31.82 0.06
N ASN A 19 56.32 -32.69 -0.88
CA ASN A 19 55.04 -32.67 -1.63
C ASN A 19 53.86 -33.19 -0.80
N THR A 20 54.11 -34.08 0.17
CA THR A 20 53.09 -34.63 1.07
C THR A 20 52.72 -33.61 2.15
N GLN A 21 53.68 -32.87 2.68
CA GLN A 21 53.42 -31.80 3.65
C GLN A 21 52.62 -30.66 3.04
N ASN A 22 52.99 -30.18 1.85
CA ASN A 22 52.22 -29.17 1.13
C ASN A 22 50.78 -29.63 0.83
N ARG A 23 50.59 -30.91 0.53
CA ARG A 23 49.25 -31.48 0.28
C ARG A 23 48.43 -31.56 1.55
N LEU A 24 49.00 -31.88 2.70
CA LEU A 24 48.35 -31.91 4.00
C LEU A 24 48.00 -30.49 4.47
N GLU A 25 48.84 -29.49 4.24
CA GLU A 25 48.53 -28.09 4.54
C GLU A 25 47.38 -27.58 3.68
N ASN A 26 47.36 -27.88 2.39
CA ASN A 26 46.25 -27.53 1.50
C ASN A 26 44.94 -28.19 1.94
N ILE A 27 44.96 -29.46 2.36
CA ILE A 27 43.77 -30.15 2.88
C ILE A 27 43.27 -29.47 4.16
N ARG A 28 44.15 -29.13 5.10
CA ARG A 28 43.78 -28.42 6.34
C ARG A 28 43.20 -27.03 6.07
N GLN A 29 43.77 -26.31 5.08
CA GLN A 29 43.20 -25.03 4.64
C GLN A 29 41.80 -25.22 4.05
N ILE A 30 41.58 -26.22 3.21
CA ILE A 30 40.27 -26.53 2.62
C ILE A 30 39.30 -26.95 3.72
N GLU A 31 39.67 -27.79 4.66
CA GLU A 31 38.87 -28.19 5.80
C GLU A 31 38.49 -26.97 6.69
N SER A 32 39.44 -26.06 6.92
CA SER A 32 39.16 -24.81 7.66
C SER A 32 38.16 -23.93 6.94
N ILE A 33 38.30 -23.76 5.61
CA ILE A 33 37.37 -22.99 4.78
C ILE A 33 35.98 -23.64 4.75
N ILE A 34 35.92 -24.96 4.59
CA ILE A 34 34.65 -25.70 4.61
C ILE A 34 33.98 -25.56 5.98
N SER A 35 34.76 -25.75 7.07
CA SER A 35 34.25 -25.64 8.43
C SER A 35 33.73 -24.23 8.73
N SER A 36 34.45 -23.17 8.32
CA SER A 36 34.01 -21.80 8.50
C SER A 36 32.73 -21.48 7.70
N ASN A 37 32.61 -22.01 6.48
CA ASN A 37 31.42 -21.87 5.67
C ASN A 37 30.21 -22.66 6.21
N TYR A 38 30.48 -23.83 6.82
CA TYR A 38 29.44 -24.66 7.46
C TYR A 38 28.86 -24.01 8.75
N HIS A 39 29.68 -23.18 9.43
CA HIS A 39 29.27 -22.46 10.63
C HIS A 39 28.91 -20.97 10.33
N PHE A 40 28.86 -20.60 9.04
CA PHE A 40 28.45 -19.28 8.65
C PHE A 40 26.98 -19.09 9.03
N GLN A 41 26.72 -18.21 10.00
CA GLN A 41 25.40 -17.71 10.29
C GLN A 41 25.24 -16.37 9.58
N TYR A 42 24.20 -16.26 8.77
CA TYR A 42 23.87 -15.00 8.12
C TYR A 42 23.59 -13.94 9.21
N PRO A 43 24.38 -12.83 9.25
CA PRO A 43 24.32 -11.87 10.36
C PRO A 43 23.00 -11.07 10.41
N TYR A 44 22.20 -11.15 9.35
CA TYR A 44 20.94 -10.41 9.20
C TYR A 44 19.76 -11.39 9.06
N LEU A 45 19.66 -12.36 9.97
CA LEU A 45 18.58 -13.37 9.92
C LEU A 45 17.18 -12.74 9.99
N ASP A 46 17.04 -11.66 10.75
CA ASP A 46 15.79 -10.93 10.90
C ASP A 46 15.33 -10.28 9.59
N ASP A 47 16.28 -9.87 8.73
CA ASP A 47 15.98 -9.29 7.43
C ASP A 47 15.43 -10.30 6.41
N LEU A 48 15.63 -11.61 6.62
CA LEU A 48 15.09 -12.67 5.74
C LEU A 48 13.55 -12.74 5.80
N SER A 49 12.97 -12.27 6.88
CA SER A 49 11.51 -12.22 7.08
C SER A 49 10.86 -10.93 6.59
N LEU A 50 11.67 -9.95 6.13
CA LEU A 50 11.18 -8.66 5.68
C LEU A 50 10.37 -8.77 4.39
N ASN A 51 9.18 -8.17 4.39
CA ASN A 51 8.46 -7.91 3.17
C ASN A 51 9.17 -6.80 2.38
N THR A 52 9.74 -7.11 1.23
CA THR A 52 10.45 -6.12 0.40
C THR A 52 9.53 -5.04 -0.14
N LYS A 53 8.24 -5.34 -0.27
CA LYS A 53 7.22 -4.44 -0.83
C LYS A 53 5.85 -4.72 -0.23
N MET A 54 5.14 -3.64 0.14
CA MET A 54 3.78 -3.69 0.67
C MET A 54 2.91 -2.62 0.02
N SER A 55 1.62 -2.89 -0.14
CA SER A 55 0.64 -1.86 -0.53
C SER A 55 0.05 -1.20 0.72
N VAL A 56 -0.39 0.05 0.57
CA VAL A 56 -1.10 0.77 1.65
C VAL A 56 -2.38 0.03 2.05
N SER A 57 -3.03 -0.67 1.12
CA SER A 57 -4.23 -1.47 1.40
C SER A 57 -3.92 -2.70 2.27
N GLU A 58 -2.78 -3.34 2.08
CA GLU A 58 -2.31 -4.44 2.95
C GLU A 58 -2.00 -3.95 4.35
N LEU A 59 -1.33 -2.79 4.47
CA LEU A 59 -1.04 -2.16 5.76
C LEU A 59 -2.32 -1.80 6.52
N LYS A 60 -3.32 -1.26 5.82
CA LYS A 60 -4.63 -0.99 6.40
C LYS A 60 -5.29 -2.27 6.93
N LYS A 61 -5.30 -3.35 6.12
CA LYS A 61 -5.90 -4.62 6.52
C LYS A 61 -5.24 -5.18 7.78
N LYS A 62 -3.93 -5.13 7.86
CA LYS A 62 -3.16 -5.59 9.01
C LYS A 62 -3.48 -4.79 10.28
N SER A 63 -3.53 -3.47 10.19
CA SER A 63 -3.93 -2.61 11.32
C SER A 63 -5.35 -2.91 11.81
N MET A 64 -6.27 -3.28 10.92
CA MET A 64 -7.64 -3.66 11.30
C MET A 64 -7.69 -5.04 11.97
N GLU A 65 -6.89 -6.00 11.52
CA GLU A 65 -6.79 -7.34 12.12
C GLU A 65 -6.23 -7.25 13.54
N GLU A 66 -5.23 -6.40 13.79
CA GLU A 66 -4.67 -6.15 15.13
C GLU A 66 -5.72 -5.53 16.08
N GLU A 67 -6.54 -4.57 15.60
CA GLU A 67 -7.62 -3.99 16.40
C GLU A 67 -8.76 -5.00 16.69
N GLU A 68 -9.06 -5.92 15.77
CA GLU A 68 -10.07 -6.97 16.00
C GLU A 68 -9.59 -8.02 17.02
N GLU A 69 -8.30 -8.34 17.07
CA GLU A 69 -7.74 -9.24 18.09
C GLU A 69 -7.78 -8.64 19.51
N GLU A 70 -7.64 -7.32 19.67
CA GLU A 70 -7.80 -6.64 20.96
C GLU A 70 -9.28 -6.56 21.42
N MET A 71 -10.25 -6.65 20.50
CA MET A 71 -11.68 -6.52 20.80
C MET A 71 -12.42 -7.85 21.01
N VAL A 72 -11.74 -9.00 21.05
CA VAL A 72 -12.38 -10.30 21.25
C VAL A 72 -12.78 -10.50 22.70
N PHE A 73 -13.96 -10.03 23.12
CA PHE A 73 -14.81 -10.68 24.12
C PHE A 73 -16.26 -10.14 24.10
N LEU A 74 -17.00 -10.34 23.00
CA LEU A 74 -18.47 -10.41 23.05
C LEU A 74 -18.96 -11.43 22.02
N PRO A 75 -19.81 -12.40 22.41
CA PRO A 75 -20.32 -13.39 21.46
C PRO A 75 -21.34 -12.72 20.54
N THR A 76 -20.94 -12.41 19.36
CA THR A 76 -21.82 -11.98 18.27
C THR A 76 -22.16 -13.17 17.37
N LEU A 77 -23.43 -13.26 17.00
CA LEU A 77 -24.00 -14.27 16.11
C LEU A 77 -23.18 -14.45 14.82
N PRO A 78 -23.17 -15.63 14.19
CA PRO A 78 -22.30 -15.91 13.05
C PRO A 78 -22.68 -15.03 11.84
N VAL A 79 -21.88 -14.04 11.56
CA VAL A 79 -21.99 -13.06 10.44
C VAL A 79 -21.43 -13.65 9.13
N PHE A 80 -21.48 -14.96 8.95
CA PHE A 80 -20.85 -15.65 7.83
C PHE A 80 -21.55 -15.44 6.47
N MET A 81 -22.80 -15.00 6.44
CA MET A 81 -23.53 -14.83 5.16
C MET A 81 -23.77 -13.37 4.74
N GLU A 82 -23.70 -12.41 5.65
CA GLU A 82 -23.90 -10.99 5.31
C GLU A 82 -22.62 -10.28 4.88
N LYS A 83 -21.47 -10.63 5.48
CA LYS A 83 -20.17 -9.97 5.17
C LYS A 83 -19.70 -10.18 3.72
N GLU A 84 -19.88 -11.34 3.10
CA GLU A 84 -19.40 -11.58 1.74
C GLU A 84 -20.15 -10.78 0.66
N GLN A 85 -21.43 -10.47 0.84
CA GLN A 85 -22.19 -9.68 -0.12
C GLN A 85 -21.99 -8.18 0.06
N GLU A 86 -21.85 -7.71 1.30
CA GLU A 86 -21.57 -6.29 1.58
C GLU A 86 -20.14 -5.91 1.22
N GLU A 87 -19.14 -6.75 1.46
CA GLU A 87 -17.75 -6.49 1.07
C GLU A 87 -17.57 -6.43 -0.45
N LYS A 88 -18.17 -7.35 -1.22
CA LYS A 88 -18.09 -7.33 -2.69
C LYS A 88 -18.86 -6.15 -3.28
N GLY A 89 -20.05 -5.86 -2.79
CA GLY A 89 -20.86 -4.72 -3.24
C GLY A 89 -20.24 -3.38 -2.86
N GLY A 90 -19.67 -3.26 -1.66
CA GLY A 90 -18.99 -2.07 -1.16
C GLY A 90 -17.72 -1.75 -1.95
N ALA A 91 -16.88 -2.74 -2.20
CA ALA A 91 -15.65 -2.59 -2.99
C ALA A 91 -15.97 -2.16 -4.44
N THR A 92 -16.98 -2.76 -5.08
CA THR A 92 -17.40 -2.39 -6.44
C THR A 92 -17.94 -0.96 -6.48
N ARG A 93 -18.75 -0.55 -5.49
CA ARG A 93 -19.26 0.83 -5.38
C ARG A 93 -18.11 1.82 -5.16
N GLY A 94 -17.17 1.52 -4.25
CA GLY A 94 -15.99 2.35 -4.00
C GLY A 94 -15.23 2.61 -5.29
N THR A 95 -14.86 1.55 -6.00
CA THR A 95 -14.14 1.63 -7.28
C THR A 95 -14.89 2.48 -8.31
N ALA A 96 -16.23 2.36 -8.39
CA ALA A 96 -17.05 3.15 -9.30
C ALA A 96 -16.98 4.66 -8.98
N TYR A 97 -17.08 5.04 -7.68
CA TYR A 97 -16.95 6.44 -7.26
C TYR A 97 -15.56 7.00 -7.56
N HIS A 98 -14.48 6.29 -7.20
CA HIS A 98 -13.10 6.72 -7.50
C HIS A 98 -12.94 6.93 -9.01
N ARG A 99 -13.45 5.99 -9.83
CA ARG A 99 -13.38 6.12 -11.29
C ARG A 99 -14.10 7.36 -11.82
N VAL A 100 -15.29 7.66 -11.31
CA VAL A 100 -16.04 8.87 -11.69
C VAL A 100 -15.30 10.12 -11.26
N LEU A 101 -14.79 10.16 -10.02
CA LEU A 101 -14.06 11.32 -9.48
C LEU A 101 -12.73 11.57 -10.18
N GLN A 102 -12.08 10.54 -10.67
CA GLN A 102 -10.88 10.65 -11.50
C GLN A 102 -11.13 11.53 -12.74
N PHE A 103 -12.31 11.41 -13.35
CA PHE A 103 -12.67 12.13 -14.58
C PHE A 103 -13.57 13.35 -14.35
N LEU A 104 -14.05 13.59 -13.13
CA LEU A 104 -14.94 14.73 -12.84
C LEU A 104 -14.24 16.05 -13.17
N PRO A 105 -14.79 16.89 -14.08
CA PRO A 105 -14.15 18.15 -14.49
C PRO A 105 -14.34 19.22 -13.41
N PHE A 106 -13.43 19.25 -12.43
CA PHE A 106 -13.43 20.28 -11.37
C PHE A 106 -13.13 21.68 -11.89
N GLU A 107 -12.55 21.83 -13.07
CA GLU A 107 -12.15 23.10 -13.68
C GLU A 107 -13.36 24.00 -14.06
N ARG A 108 -14.54 23.40 -14.16
CA ARG A 108 -15.77 24.10 -14.50
C ARG A 108 -16.90 23.72 -13.56
N ALA A 109 -17.81 24.66 -13.36
CA ALA A 109 -19.07 24.34 -12.68
C ALA A 109 -19.92 23.42 -13.56
N MET A 110 -20.52 22.42 -12.93
CA MET A 110 -21.49 21.51 -13.55
C MET A 110 -22.86 21.71 -12.92
N SER A 111 -23.87 21.73 -13.76
CA SER A 111 -25.26 21.71 -13.32
C SER A 111 -25.60 20.37 -12.67
N ARG A 112 -26.65 20.35 -11.84
CA ARG A 112 -27.15 19.10 -11.23
C ARG A 112 -27.52 18.05 -12.30
N GLN A 113 -28.06 18.49 -13.42
CA GLN A 113 -28.42 17.60 -14.53
C GLN A 113 -27.19 16.97 -15.16
N GLU A 114 -26.12 17.75 -15.40
CA GLU A 114 -24.84 17.24 -15.90
C GLU A 114 -24.22 16.24 -14.93
N LEU A 115 -24.20 16.54 -13.62
CA LEU A 115 -23.64 15.64 -12.60
C LEU A 115 -24.42 14.31 -12.52
N ASN A 116 -25.75 14.35 -12.68
CA ASN A 116 -26.58 13.13 -12.72
C ASN A 116 -26.28 12.28 -13.99
N ALA A 117 -26.04 12.93 -15.13
CA ALA A 117 -25.75 12.24 -16.39
C ALA A 117 -24.27 11.80 -16.51
N PHE A 118 -23.38 12.34 -15.69
CA PHE A 118 -21.93 12.18 -15.86
C PHE A 118 -21.46 10.73 -15.78
N PRO A 119 -21.88 9.88 -14.81
CA PRO A 119 -21.48 8.47 -14.78
C PRO A 119 -21.89 7.72 -16.06
N ALA A 120 -23.12 7.90 -16.52
CA ALA A 120 -23.60 7.28 -17.77
C ALA A 120 -22.83 7.77 -19.00
N LYS A 121 -22.42 9.03 -19.03
CA LYS A 121 -21.55 9.57 -20.08
C LYS A 121 -20.20 8.88 -20.09
N LEU A 122 -19.57 8.66 -18.94
CA LEU A 122 -18.29 7.93 -18.85
C LEU A 122 -18.41 6.49 -19.35
N ALA A 123 -19.54 5.83 -19.08
CA ALA A 123 -19.82 4.49 -19.59
C ALA A 123 -19.97 4.51 -21.12
N ALA A 124 -20.70 5.46 -21.67
CA ALA A 124 -20.85 5.63 -23.11
C ALA A 124 -19.52 5.93 -23.84
N GLU A 125 -18.59 6.61 -23.16
CA GLU A 125 -17.24 6.87 -23.63
C GLU A 125 -16.27 5.67 -23.46
N GLY A 126 -16.73 4.54 -22.90
CA GLY A 126 -15.92 3.35 -22.64
C GLY A 126 -14.89 3.53 -21.51
N ARG A 127 -15.10 4.50 -20.63
CA ARG A 127 -14.18 4.81 -19.52
C ARG A 127 -14.50 4.03 -18.24
N MET A 128 -15.68 3.45 -18.16
CA MET A 128 -16.12 2.57 -17.06
C MET A 128 -17.28 1.69 -17.55
N ASP A 129 -17.55 0.62 -16.82
CA ASP A 129 -18.68 -0.26 -17.12
C ASP A 129 -20.02 0.40 -16.79
N ALA A 130 -21.07 0.08 -17.56
CA ALA A 130 -22.41 0.64 -17.35
C ALA A 130 -23.02 0.24 -15.98
N GLU A 131 -22.76 -0.99 -15.54
CA GLU A 131 -23.18 -1.49 -14.23
C GLU A 131 -22.51 -0.69 -13.08
N ALA A 132 -21.20 -0.46 -13.18
CA ALA A 132 -20.47 0.37 -12.24
C ALA A 132 -20.97 1.83 -12.25
N ALA A 133 -21.27 2.39 -13.43
CA ALA A 133 -21.81 3.74 -13.55
C ALA A 133 -23.15 3.90 -12.84
N ALA A 134 -24.02 2.87 -12.87
CA ALA A 134 -25.31 2.86 -12.19
C ALA A 134 -25.22 2.90 -10.64
N LEU A 135 -24.06 2.51 -10.07
CA LEU A 135 -23.82 2.59 -8.62
C LEU A 135 -23.54 4.02 -8.12
N VAL A 136 -23.18 4.94 -9.02
CA VAL A 136 -22.78 6.30 -8.64
C VAL A 136 -23.97 7.24 -8.73
N ARG A 137 -24.27 7.92 -7.62
CA ARG A 137 -25.38 8.88 -7.53
C ARG A 137 -24.87 10.28 -7.87
N GLY A 138 -25.46 10.93 -8.88
CA GLY A 138 -25.14 12.31 -9.20
C GLY A 138 -25.42 13.31 -8.07
N SER A 139 -26.37 13.00 -7.17
CA SER A 139 -26.62 13.78 -5.96
C SER A 139 -25.41 13.81 -5.02
N ASP A 140 -24.64 12.74 -4.95
CA ASP A 140 -23.46 12.67 -4.11
C ASP A 140 -22.31 13.50 -4.72
N LEU A 141 -22.17 13.46 -6.05
CA LEU A 141 -21.25 14.35 -6.78
C LEU A 141 -21.63 15.83 -6.58
N ALA A 142 -22.93 16.13 -6.61
CA ALA A 142 -23.42 17.48 -6.36
C ALA A 142 -23.12 17.96 -4.94
N LYS A 143 -23.26 17.10 -3.92
CA LYS A 143 -22.87 17.42 -2.54
C LYS A 143 -21.36 17.72 -2.43
N LEU A 144 -20.52 16.90 -3.03
CA LEU A 144 -19.07 17.11 -3.04
C LEU A 144 -18.73 18.46 -3.69
N THR A 145 -19.20 18.70 -4.90
CA THR A 145 -18.86 19.92 -5.66
C THR A 145 -19.42 21.20 -5.03
N ALA A 146 -20.54 21.12 -4.30
CA ALA A 146 -21.13 22.23 -3.57
C ALA A 146 -20.48 22.47 -2.19
N SER A 147 -19.77 21.51 -1.64
CA SER A 147 -19.12 21.63 -0.33
C SER A 147 -17.98 22.67 -0.33
N SER A 148 -17.58 23.13 0.86
CA SER A 148 -16.42 24.02 1.01
C SER A 148 -15.16 23.41 0.43
N LEU A 149 -14.89 22.12 0.71
CA LEU A 149 -13.76 21.36 0.17
C LEU A 149 -13.85 21.27 -1.36
N GLY A 150 -15.01 20.91 -1.92
CA GLY A 150 -15.22 20.84 -3.36
C GLY A 150 -14.98 22.16 -4.08
N LYS A 151 -15.37 23.29 -3.47
CA LYS A 151 -15.09 24.63 -4.01
C LYS A 151 -13.60 24.98 -3.97
N ARG A 152 -12.86 24.53 -2.95
CA ARG A 152 -11.40 24.67 -2.90
C ARG A 152 -10.75 23.85 -4.01
N MET A 153 -11.19 22.61 -4.19
CA MET A 153 -10.72 21.73 -5.28
C MET A 153 -11.00 22.33 -6.65
N GLN A 154 -12.17 22.96 -6.86
CA GLN A 154 -12.50 23.66 -8.12
C GLN A 154 -11.54 24.84 -8.38
N ARG A 155 -11.24 25.67 -7.38
CA ARG A 155 -10.25 26.75 -7.52
C ARG A 155 -8.87 26.22 -7.85
N ALA A 156 -8.44 25.17 -7.16
CA ALA A 156 -7.17 24.52 -7.42
C ALA A 156 -7.11 23.90 -8.83
N ALA A 157 -8.19 23.26 -9.29
CA ALA A 157 -8.30 22.73 -10.64
C ALA A 157 -8.19 23.81 -11.70
N ALA A 158 -8.91 24.93 -11.54
CA ALA A 158 -8.84 26.08 -12.44
C ALA A 158 -7.41 26.69 -12.50
N ALA A 159 -6.65 26.57 -11.43
CA ALA A 159 -5.25 26.99 -11.36
C ALA A 159 -4.24 25.92 -11.84
N GLY A 160 -4.70 24.75 -12.29
CA GLY A 160 -3.83 23.62 -12.67
C GLY A 160 -3.11 22.94 -11.50
N LYS A 161 -3.65 23.08 -10.29
CA LYS A 161 -3.03 22.64 -9.03
C LYS A 161 -3.79 21.52 -8.33
N LEU A 162 -4.75 20.89 -8.99
CA LEU A 162 -5.46 19.68 -8.52
C LEU A 162 -4.86 18.46 -9.21
N TYR A 163 -4.41 17.51 -8.43
CA TYR A 163 -3.83 16.24 -8.86
C TYR A 163 -4.72 15.09 -8.39
N ARG A 164 -4.89 14.08 -9.24
CA ARG A 164 -5.77 12.93 -8.98
C ARG A 164 -5.10 11.64 -9.37
N GLU A 165 -5.43 10.53 -8.68
CA GLU A 165 -4.96 9.18 -8.96
C GLU A 165 -3.42 9.13 -9.09
N LYS A 166 -2.73 9.75 -8.14
CA LYS A 166 -1.26 9.84 -8.17
C LYS A 166 -0.64 8.61 -7.55
N GLN A 167 -0.02 7.79 -8.39
CA GLN A 167 0.76 6.64 -7.93
C GLN A 167 2.03 7.10 -7.22
N PHE A 168 2.42 6.36 -6.17
CA PHE A 168 3.67 6.57 -5.46
C PHE A 168 4.31 5.26 -5.02
N VAL A 169 5.63 5.33 -4.81
CA VAL A 169 6.43 4.32 -4.12
C VAL A 169 7.39 5.07 -3.21
N ILE A 170 7.38 4.75 -1.91
CA ILE A 170 8.30 5.31 -0.92
C ILE A 170 9.02 4.21 -0.15
N GLY A 171 10.25 4.47 0.27
CA GLY A 171 10.98 3.59 1.18
C GLY A 171 10.78 4.02 2.62
N VAL A 172 10.33 3.08 3.48
CA VAL A 172 10.13 3.28 4.91
C VAL A 172 11.04 2.31 5.66
N PRO A 173 11.83 2.74 6.67
CA PRO A 173 12.59 1.83 7.51
C PRO A 173 11.70 0.77 8.16
N ALA A 174 12.13 -0.49 8.14
CA ALA A 174 11.33 -1.60 8.66
C ALA A 174 10.97 -1.42 10.14
N ARG A 175 11.88 -0.87 10.94
CA ARG A 175 11.62 -0.56 12.36
C ARG A 175 10.45 0.39 12.60
N GLU A 176 10.12 1.27 11.65
CA GLU A 176 8.98 2.18 11.77
C GLU A 176 7.62 1.46 11.56
N MET A 177 7.67 0.22 11.09
CA MET A 177 6.48 -0.64 10.92
C MET A 177 6.11 -1.40 12.21
N GLY A 178 7.01 -1.37 13.23
CA GLY A 178 6.76 -1.97 14.54
C GLY A 178 7.02 -3.48 14.64
N GLU A 179 7.34 -4.18 13.55
CA GLU A 179 7.47 -5.64 13.52
C GLU A 179 8.92 -6.11 13.42
N TRP A 180 9.81 -5.25 12.97
CA TRP A 180 11.20 -5.59 12.69
C TRP A 180 12.14 -4.55 13.30
N ASP A 181 13.19 -5.02 13.94
CA ASP A 181 14.29 -4.16 14.42
C ASP A 181 15.38 -4.06 13.33
N SER A 182 14.99 -3.49 12.19
CA SER A 182 15.89 -3.34 11.03
C SER A 182 15.76 -1.95 10.41
N ASP A 183 16.89 -1.43 9.93
CA ASP A 183 16.98 -0.18 9.17
C ASP A 183 16.75 -0.37 7.67
N GLU A 184 16.63 -1.61 7.22
CA GLU A 184 16.32 -1.92 5.83
C GLU A 184 15.01 -1.28 5.41
N ARG A 185 14.93 -0.89 4.14
CA ARG A 185 13.77 -0.16 3.62
C ARG A 185 12.77 -1.08 2.98
N ILE A 186 11.56 -1.06 3.50
CA ILE A 186 10.38 -1.68 2.88
C ILE A 186 9.77 -0.67 1.89
N LEU A 187 9.53 -1.11 0.66
CA LEU A 187 8.86 -0.28 -0.34
C LEU A 187 7.35 -0.28 -0.11
N ILE A 188 6.79 0.89 0.18
CA ILE A 188 5.35 1.08 0.31
C ILE A 188 4.84 1.76 -0.96
N GLN A 189 3.85 1.15 -1.59
CA GLN A 189 3.20 1.66 -2.79
C GLN A 189 1.73 1.93 -2.58
N GLY A 190 1.20 2.90 -3.33
CA GLY A 190 -0.23 3.22 -3.30
C GLY A 190 -0.62 4.20 -4.40
N ILE A 191 -1.89 4.55 -4.37
CA ILE A 191 -2.48 5.57 -5.25
C ILE A 191 -3.19 6.57 -4.35
N ILE A 192 -2.82 7.84 -4.46
CA ILE A 192 -3.46 8.94 -3.76
C ILE A 192 -4.63 9.42 -4.62
N ASP A 193 -5.83 9.40 -4.07
CA ASP A 193 -7.06 9.74 -4.80
C ASP A 193 -7.03 11.16 -5.35
N ALA A 194 -6.81 12.13 -4.46
CA ALA A 194 -6.66 13.52 -4.83
C ALA A 194 -5.80 14.30 -3.83
N PHE A 195 -5.08 15.28 -4.34
CA PHE A 195 -4.50 16.35 -3.53
C PHE A 195 -4.42 17.62 -4.35
N PHE A 196 -4.37 18.75 -3.67
CA PHE A 196 -4.22 20.03 -4.34
C PHE A 196 -3.27 20.97 -3.58
N GLU A 197 -2.77 21.96 -4.30
CA GLU A 197 -1.92 23.01 -3.73
C GLU A 197 -2.75 24.26 -3.47
N GLU A 198 -2.68 24.76 -2.24
CA GLU A 198 -3.29 26.01 -1.80
C GLU A 198 -2.27 26.73 -0.88
N ASP A 199 -1.98 27.99 -1.16
CA ASP A 199 -1.05 28.83 -0.40
C ASP A 199 0.34 28.20 -0.17
N GLY A 200 0.85 27.49 -1.19
CA GLY A 200 2.16 26.84 -1.15
C GLY A 200 2.22 25.55 -0.33
N LYS A 201 1.11 25.10 0.24
CA LYS A 201 0.95 23.85 1.00
C LYS A 201 0.08 22.88 0.26
N LEU A 202 0.10 21.62 0.68
CA LEU A 202 -0.73 20.57 0.11
C LEU A 202 -1.94 20.28 1.02
N VAL A 203 -3.05 19.97 0.38
CA VAL A 203 -4.26 19.46 1.00
C VAL A 203 -4.53 18.09 0.40
N LEU A 204 -4.53 17.06 1.24
CA LEU A 204 -4.81 15.67 0.86
C LEU A 204 -6.30 15.39 0.97
N VAL A 205 -6.87 14.69 0.00
CA VAL A 205 -8.27 14.25 -0.01
C VAL A 205 -8.32 12.78 -0.41
N ASP A 206 -8.95 11.97 0.43
CA ASP A 206 -9.15 10.55 0.22
C ASP A 206 -10.66 10.26 0.29
N TYR A 207 -11.23 9.62 -0.75
CA TYR A 207 -12.66 9.42 -0.89
C TYR A 207 -13.11 8.10 -0.28
N LYS A 208 -14.20 8.14 0.51
CA LYS A 208 -14.72 6.96 1.20
C LYS A 208 -16.22 6.76 0.96
N THR A 209 -16.57 5.56 0.51
CA THR A 209 -17.95 5.13 0.27
C THR A 209 -18.49 4.20 1.34
N ASP A 210 -17.68 3.92 2.37
CA ASP A 210 -18.04 3.03 3.48
C ASP A 210 -19.30 3.49 4.18
N TYR A 211 -20.11 2.51 4.55
CA TYR A 211 -21.28 2.73 5.39
C TYR A 211 -20.91 2.38 6.83
N VAL A 212 -20.69 3.39 7.65
CA VAL A 212 -20.36 3.27 9.07
C VAL A 212 -21.30 4.10 9.91
N GLU A 213 -21.38 3.81 11.21
CA GLU A 213 -22.31 4.48 12.12
C GLU A 213 -21.92 5.94 12.39
N ASN A 214 -20.63 6.19 12.58
CA ASN A 214 -20.08 7.52 12.87
C ASN A 214 -18.76 7.78 12.14
N SER A 215 -18.32 9.03 12.12
CA SER A 215 -17.09 9.47 11.46
C SER A 215 -15.82 8.96 12.12
N ASP A 216 -15.84 8.71 13.43
CA ASP A 216 -14.65 8.32 14.19
C ASP A 216 -14.17 6.92 13.79
N ILE A 217 -15.11 6.06 13.38
CA ILE A 217 -14.78 4.74 12.81
C ILE A 217 -13.97 4.91 11.51
N LEU A 218 -14.35 5.87 10.65
CA LEU A 218 -13.58 6.14 9.44
C LEU A 218 -12.19 6.67 9.75
N ILE A 219 -12.07 7.60 10.69
CA ILE A 219 -10.78 8.17 11.09
C ILE A 219 -9.85 7.05 11.52
N ARG A 220 -10.22 6.23 12.51
CA ARG A 220 -9.42 5.10 12.98
C ARG A 220 -9.04 4.14 11.87
N ARG A 221 -10.02 3.72 11.06
CA ARG A 221 -9.83 2.76 9.97
C ARG A 221 -8.85 3.23 8.90
N TYR A 222 -8.75 4.54 8.68
CA TYR A 222 -7.97 5.12 7.57
C TYR A 222 -6.77 5.96 8.00
N GLU A 223 -6.53 6.14 9.31
CA GLU A 223 -5.42 6.93 9.85
C GLU A 223 -4.06 6.48 9.30
N ALA A 224 -3.78 5.18 9.32
CA ALA A 224 -2.54 4.63 8.77
C ALA A 224 -2.38 4.96 7.28
N GLN A 225 -3.44 4.82 6.48
CA GLN A 225 -3.44 5.17 5.06
C GLN A 225 -3.11 6.65 4.84
N VAL A 226 -3.79 7.53 5.56
CA VAL A 226 -3.60 9.00 5.47
C VAL A 226 -2.16 9.37 5.87
N ARG A 227 -1.60 8.73 6.88
CA ARG A 227 -0.20 8.92 7.31
C ARG A 227 0.80 8.57 6.20
N TYR A 228 0.63 7.41 5.54
CA TYR A 228 1.51 7.02 4.44
C TYR A 228 1.34 7.91 3.21
N TYR A 229 0.12 8.33 2.89
CA TYR A 229 -0.14 9.27 1.79
C TYR A 229 0.48 10.64 2.07
N THR A 230 0.37 11.13 3.30
CA THR A 230 1.03 12.38 3.73
C THR A 230 2.54 12.29 3.53
N ARG A 231 3.16 11.24 4.06
CA ARG A 231 4.61 11.01 3.92
C ARG A 231 5.04 10.93 2.45
N ALA A 232 4.27 10.22 1.63
CA ALA A 232 4.56 10.10 0.20
C ALA A 232 4.51 11.47 -0.50
N LEU A 233 3.49 12.27 -0.24
CA LEU A 233 3.36 13.60 -0.83
C LEU A 233 4.50 14.52 -0.41
N GLU A 234 4.85 14.54 0.87
CA GLU A 234 5.94 15.37 1.38
C GLU A 234 7.29 14.97 0.80
N GLN A 235 7.58 13.66 0.70
CA GLN A 235 8.81 13.17 0.07
C GLN A 235 8.88 13.46 -1.43
N MET A 236 7.75 13.32 -2.16
CA MET A 236 7.72 13.51 -3.62
C MET A 236 7.77 14.98 -4.03
N THR A 237 7.21 15.86 -3.23
CA THR A 237 7.00 17.26 -3.61
C THR A 237 7.90 18.25 -2.88
N GLY A 238 8.46 17.85 -1.74
CA GLY A 238 9.17 18.73 -0.82
C GLY A 238 8.26 19.76 -0.11
N LYS A 239 6.92 19.64 -0.27
CA LYS A 239 5.94 20.55 0.31
C LYS A 239 5.22 19.88 1.48
N ARG A 240 4.89 20.66 2.50
CA ARG A 240 4.14 20.19 3.67
C ARG A 240 2.67 19.94 3.31
N VAL A 241 2.12 18.81 3.77
CA VAL A 241 0.68 18.55 3.79
C VAL A 241 0.09 19.24 5.03
N ALA A 242 -0.64 20.33 4.80
CA ALA A 242 -1.20 21.14 5.89
C ALA A 242 -2.53 20.59 6.40
N GLU A 243 -3.33 20.04 5.52
CA GLU A 243 -4.65 19.52 5.84
C GLU A 243 -4.86 18.15 5.17
N ARG A 244 -5.62 17.30 5.82
CA ARG A 244 -5.95 15.95 5.36
C ARG A 244 -7.44 15.72 5.56
N TYR A 245 -8.12 15.30 4.51
CA TYR A 245 -9.54 15.04 4.53
C TYR A 245 -9.87 13.62 4.09
N LEU A 246 -10.66 12.93 4.88
CA LEU A 246 -11.49 11.83 4.42
C LEU A 246 -12.81 12.41 3.94
N TYR A 247 -13.11 12.33 2.65
CA TYR A 247 -14.41 12.74 2.15
C TYR A 247 -15.37 11.55 2.11
N SER A 248 -16.25 11.48 3.09
CA SER A 248 -17.30 10.47 3.14
C SER A 248 -18.55 10.97 2.40
N PHE A 249 -19.09 10.14 1.51
CA PHE A 249 -20.37 10.48 0.85
C PHE A 249 -21.58 10.46 1.80
N ARG A 250 -21.38 9.98 3.03
CA ARG A 250 -22.38 10.03 4.09
C ARG A 250 -22.24 11.27 4.98
N PHE A 251 -21.03 11.57 5.43
CA PHE A 251 -20.76 12.59 6.45
C PHE A 251 -20.19 13.90 5.87
N GLY A 252 -19.72 13.91 4.63
CA GLY A 252 -19.01 15.03 4.02
C GLY A 252 -17.52 15.00 4.30
N ALA A 253 -16.88 16.17 4.34
CA ALA A 253 -15.45 16.31 4.62
C ALA A 253 -15.18 16.14 6.13
N ILE A 254 -14.29 15.23 6.47
CA ILE A 254 -13.83 14.91 7.82
C ILE A 254 -12.34 15.22 7.83
N GLU A 255 -11.88 16.15 8.67
CA GLU A 255 -10.47 16.47 8.85
C GLU A 255 -9.81 15.45 9.78
N VAL A 256 -8.55 15.00 9.43
CA VAL A 256 -7.81 13.91 10.10
C VAL A 256 -6.43 14.37 10.52
#